data_7182eb3a848580f60be07448fc9a7686
#
_entry.id   7182eb3a848580f60be07448fc9a7686
#
_cell.length_a   1.000
_cell.length_b   1.000
_cell.length_c   1.000
_cell.angle_alpha   90.00
_cell.angle_beta   90.00
_cell.angle_gamma   90.00
#
_symmetry.space_group_name_H-M   'P 1'
#
loop_
_entity.id
_entity.type
_entity.pdbx_description
1 polymer ?
#
loop_
_entity_poly.entity_id
_entity_poly.type
_entity_poly.pdbx_seq_one_letter_code
_entity_poly.pdbx_strand_id
1 'polypeptide(L)'
;SAQVIADLAEIEIPEGTRVLVAKETGIGFGHPYSNEKLAPILGFYTAENYVEICELAQKILHYEGAGHTFSMHTKDPKIVDYFAARIPASRIMVNTPSALGGIGASTGMLPALTLGCGAIGGSATSENVGPQHLINVRVVAEGLLEMDEIRKNTEALIAAPCCTGSKAADIDVDMLV
;
A
#
# COMPACT_ATOMS: atom_id res chain seq x y z
N SER A 1 -25.86 -0.07 -11.61
CA SER A 1 -25.46 -1.44 -11.97
C SER A 1 -24.69 -1.44 -13.28
N ALA A 2 -24.01 -2.55 -13.60
CA ALA A 2 -23.32 -2.72 -14.89
C ALA A 2 -24.27 -2.58 -16.07
N GLN A 3 -25.52 -3.07 -15.95
CA GLN A 3 -26.53 -2.93 -16.98
C GLN A 3 -26.83 -1.46 -17.31
N VAL A 4 -27.05 -0.61 -16.29
CA VAL A 4 -27.32 0.82 -16.52
C VAL A 4 -26.17 1.51 -17.27
N ILE A 5 -24.94 1.15 -16.96
CA ILE A 5 -23.76 1.72 -17.64
C ILE A 5 -23.69 1.23 -19.09
N ALA A 6 -23.96 -0.06 -19.31
CA ALA A 6 -24.00 -0.64 -20.64
C ALA A 6 -25.08 -0.01 -21.50
N ASP A 7 -26.27 0.21 -20.95
CA ASP A 7 -27.41 0.86 -21.65
C ASP A 7 -27.05 2.31 -22.03
N LEU A 8 -26.40 3.06 -21.13
CA LEU A 8 -25.92 4.42 -21.41
C LEU A 8 -24.79 4.48 -22.44
N ALA A 9 -24.00 3.43 -22.54
CA ALA A 9 -22.90 3.31 -23.50
C ALA A 9 -23.32 2.61 -24.80
N GLU A 10 -24.61 2.22 -24.92
CA GLU A 10 -25.18 1.48 -26.07
C GLU A 10 -24.40 0.17 -26.33
N ILE A 11 -23.99 -0.54 -25.26
CA ILE A 11 -23.26 -1.81 -25.32
C ILE A 11 -24.16 -2.94 -24.86
N GLU A 12 -24.29 -3.99 -25.69
CA GLU A 12 -24.96 -5.20 -25.28
C GLU A 12 -24.09 -6.04 -24.35
N ILE A 13 -24.65 -6.48 -23.23
CA ILE A 13 -23.96 -7.33 -22.24
C ILE A 13 -24.85 -8.55 -21.89
N PRO A 14 -24.26 -9.68 -21.51
CA PRO A 14 -25.00 -10.84 -21.03
C PRO A 14 -25.85 -10.52 -19.80
N GLU A 15 -27.01 -11.15 -19.69
CA GLU A 15 -27.84 -11.04 -18.48
C GLU A 15 -27.06 -11.47 -17.22
N GLY A 16 -27.24 -10.73 -16.13
CA GLY A 16 -26.56 -11.01 -14.88
C GLY A 16 -25.11 -10.49 -14.80
N THR A 17 -24.62 -9.75 -15.79
CA THR A 17 -23.31 -9.10 -15.74
C THR A 17 -23.23 -8.16 -14.55
N ARG A 18 -22.23 -8.38 -13.70
CA ARG A 18 -22.03 -7.62 -12.45
C ARG A 18 -20.98 -6.52 -12.56
N VAL A 19 -20.00 -6.71 -13.43
CA VAL A 19 -18.84 -5.80 -13.59
C VAL A 19 -18.50 -5.73 -15.08
N LEU A 20 -18.20 -4.53 -15.54
CA LEU A 20 -17.59 -4.27 -16.85
C LEU A 20 -16.07 -4.21 -16.70
N VAL A 21 -15.35 -4.75 -17.66
CA VAL A 21 -13.88 -4.73 -17.66
C VAL A 21 -13.41 -4.00 -18.91
N ALA A 22 -12.72 -2.89 -18.71
CA ALA A 22 -12.15 -2.09 -19.78
C ALA A 22 -10.64 -2.36 -19.88
N LYS A 23 -10.17 -2.89 -21.01
CA LYS A 23 -8.74 -3.04 -21.26
C LYS A 23 -8.12 -1.66 -21.46
N GLU A 24 -7.04 -1.42 -20.69
CA GLU A 24 -6.33 -0.15 -20.71
C GLU A 24 -4.81 -0.40 -20.94
N THR A 25 -4.15 0.56 -21.55
CA THR A 25 -2.73 0.46 -21.90
C THR A 25 -1.90 1.63 -21.38
N GLY A 26 -2.55 2.70 -20.96
CA GLY A 26 -1.89 3.91 -20.44
C GLY A 26 -2.46 4.35 -19.10
N ILE A 27 -1.89 5.41 -18.54
CA ILE A 27 -2.25 5.97 -17.25
C ILE A 27 -2.36 7.49 -17.41
N GLY A 28 -3.32 8.08 -16.71
CA GLY A 28 -3.47 9.52 -16.65
C GLY A 28 -4.43 10.09 -17.69
N PHE A 29 -4.20 11.35 -18.04
CA PHE A 29 -5.07 12.06 -18.98
C PHE A 29 -5.12 11.34 -20.34
N GLY A 30 -6.32 11.08 -20.83
CA GLY A 30 -6.55 10.29 -22.03
C GLY A 30 -6.77 8.79 -21.79
N HIS A 31 -6.58 8.33 -20.55
CA HIS A 31 -6.78 6.94 -20.12
C HIS A 31 -7.77 6.87 -18.94
N PRO A 32 -9.07 7.12 -19.18
CA PRO A 32 -10.06 7.32 -18.12
C PRO A 32 -10.25 6.09 -17.22
N TYR A 33 -9.93 4.90 -17.72
CA TYR A 33 -10.03 3.68 -16.92
C TYR A 33 -8.84 3.47 -15.97
N SER A 34 -7.82 4.32 -16.02
CA SER A 34 -6.76 4.36 -14.99
C SER A 34 -7.19 5.03 -13.70
N ASN A 35 -8.26 5.81 -13.75
CA ASN A 35 -8.79 6.55 -12.60
C ASN A 35 -9.68 5.67 -11.72
N GLU A 36 -9.87 6.05 -10.44
CA GLU A 36 -10.86 5.45 -9.58
C GLU A 36 -12.27 5.62 -10.16
N LYS A 37 -13.01 4.53 -10.19
CA LYS A 37 -14.40 4.52 -10.66
C LYS A 37 -15.27 3.96 -9.52
N LEU A 38 -16.04 4.81 -8.87
CA LEU A 38 -17.05 4.39 -7.89
C LEU A 38 -18.26 3.77 -8.57
N ALA A 39 -18.01 2.88 -9.51
CA ALA A 39 -18.95 2.22 -10.39
C ALA A 39 -18.46 0.80 -10.73
N PRO A 40 -19.31 -0.13 -11.17
CA PRO A 40 -18.92 -1.48 -11.51
C PRO A 40 -18.16 -1.56 -12.85
N ILE A 41 -17.09 -0.79 -12.97
CA ILE A 41 -16.16 -0.81 -14.10
C ILE A 41 -14.74 -0.98 -13.54
N LEU A 42 -13.98 -1.93 -14.09
CA LEU A 42 -12.58 -2.15 -13.76
C LEU A 42 -11.69 -1.82 -14.96
N GLY A 43 -10.63 -1.05 -14.72
CA GLY A 43 -9.49 -0.97 -15.63
C GLY A 43 -8.70 -2.26 -15.56
N PHE A 44 -8.38 -2.85 -16.70
CA PHE A 44 -7.64 -4.10 -16.81
C PHE A 44 -6.36 -3.90 -17.59
N TYR A 45 -5.24 -4.23 -16.96
CA TYR A 45 -3.90 -4.15 -17.54
C TYR A 45 -3.26 -5.53 -17.61
N THR A 46 -2.35 -5.70 -18.54
CA THR A 46 -1.54 -6.90 -18.68
C THR A 46 -0.06 -6.53 -18.74
N ALA A 47 0.79 -7.35 -18.17
CA ALA A 47 2.25 -7.23 -18.25
C ALA A 47 2.87 -8.63 -18.43
N GLU A 48 4.11 -8.69 -18.91
CA GLU A 48 4.77 -9.97 -19.21
C GLU A 48 5.29 -10.66 -17.94
N ASN A 49 5.57 -9.88 -16.89
CA ASN A 49 6.15 -10.41 -15.65
C ASN A 49 5.75 -9.57 -14.43
N TYR A 50 6.10 -10.08 -13.24
CA TYR A 50 5.73 -9.43 -11.99
C TYR A 50 6.47 -8.09 -11.73
N VAL A 51 7.63 -7.88 -12.34
CA VAL A 51 8.39 -6.62 -12.22
C VAL A 51 7.63 -5.51 -12.94
N GLU A 52 7.27 -5.75 -14.19
CA GLU A 52 6.49 -4.79 -14.99
C GLU A 52 5.13 -4.47 -14.37
N ILE A 53 4.43 -5.48 -13.82
CA ILE A 53 3.13 -5.21 -13.18
C ILE A 53 3.30 -4.43 -11.89
N CYS A 54 4.42 -4.61 -11.15
CA CYS A 54 4.73 -3.82 -9.98
C CYS A 54 4.98 -2.35 -10.35
N GLU A 55 5.79 -2.09 -11.35
CA GLU A 55 6.04 -0.73 -11.86
C GLU A 55 4.76 -0.05 -12.37
N LEU A 56 3.94 -0.80 -13.09
CA LEU A 56 2.65 -0.32 -13.56
C LEU A 56 1.71 0.05 -12.40
N ALA A 57 1.64 -0.82 -11.39
CA ALA A 57 0.85 -0.59 -10.18
C ALA A 57 1.33 0.66 -9.43
N GLN A 58 2.64 0.86 -9.29
CA GLN A 58 3.20 2.07 -8.68
C GLN A 58 2.79 3.33 -9.45
N LYS A 59 2.90 3.32 -10.78
CA LYS A 59 2.49 4.46 -11.63
C LYS A 59 1.01 4.79 -11.46
N ILE A 60 0.14 3.78 -11.40
CA ILE A 60 -1.31 3.98 -11.18
C ILE A 60 -1.55 4.57 -9.80
N LEU A 61 -0.92 4.02 -8.76
CA LEU A 61 -1.07 4.50 -7.38
C LEU A 61 -0.56 5.94 -7.20
N HIS A 62 0.56 6.29 -7.83
CA HIS A 62 1.07 7.67 -7.77
C HIS A 62 0.16 8.67 -8.50
N TYR A 63 -0.51 8.23 -9.56
CA TYR A 63 -1.44 9.07 -10.31
C TYR A 63 -2.77 9.26 -9.58
N GLU A 64 -3.38 8.17 -9.07
CA GLU A 64 -4.71 8.16 -8.45
C GLU A 64 -4.73 8.45 -6.95
N GLY A 65 -3.65 8.17 -6.26
CA GLY A 65 -3.52 8.31 -4.83
C GLY A 65 -2.95 7.06 -4.16
N ALA A 66 -1.83 7.25 -3.51
CA ALA A 66 -1.12 6.21 -2.79
C ALA A 66 -1.62 6.07 -1.33
N GLY A 67 -1.20 5.02 -0.67
CA GLY A 67 -1.29 4.86 0.77
C GLY A 67 -2.39 3.94 1.29
N HIS A 68 -3.46 3.69 0.55
CA HIS A 68 -4.60 2.94 1.09
C HIS A 68 -4.34 1.42 1.18
N THR A 69 -4.74 0.66 0.19
CA THR A 69 -4.71 -0.81 0.20
C THR A 69 -4.39 -1.35 -1.18
N PHE A 70 -3.48 -2.31 -1.23
CA PHE A 70 -3.14 -3.07 -2.42
C PHE A 70 -3.44 -4.55 -2.20
N SER A 71 -3.99 -5.24 -3.20
CA SER A 71 -4.27 -6.68 -3.12
C SER A 71 -3.53 -7.43 -4.21
N MET A 72 -2.99 -8.57 -3.84
CA MET A 72 -2.29 -9.45 -4.77
C MET A 72 -2.64 -10.92 -4.52
N HIS A 73 -2.58 -11.72 -5.57
CA HIS A 73 -2.77 -13.16 -5.49
C HIS A 73 -1.54 -13.85 -6.08
N THR A 74 -0.80 -14.53 -5.23
CA THR A 74 0.41 -15.28 -5.61
C THR A 74 0.68 -16.39 -4.62
N LYS A 75 1.41 -17.42 -5.05
CA LYS A 75 1.93 -18.49 -4.19
C LYS A 75 3.43 -18.34 -3.92
N ASP A 76 4.09 -17.40 -4.58
CA ASP A 76 5.53 -17.16 -4.42
C ASP A 76 5.79 -16.06 -3.39
N PRO A 77 6.40 -16.39 -2.23
CA PRO A 77 6.72 -15.41 -1.20
C PRO A 77 7.72 -14.34 -1.67
N LYS A 78 8.60 -14.65 -2.62
CA LYS A 78 9.54 -13.67 -3.17
C LYS A 78 8.82 -12.55 -3.93
N ILE A 79 7.72 -12.88 -4.60
CA ILE A 79 6.89 -11.87 -5.25
C ILE A 79 6.19 -11.01 -4.19
N VAL A 80 5.72 -11.61 -3.09
CA VAL A 80 5.14 -10.85 -1.98
C VAL A 80 6.14 -9.84 -1.43
N ASP A 81 7.37 -10.29 -1.11
CA ASP A 81 8.43 -9.43 -0.58
C ASP A 81 8.82 -8.33 -1.57
N TYR A 82 8.88 -8.66 -2.86
CA TYR A 82 9.20 -7.70 -3.92
C TYR A 82 8.19 -6.55 -3.98
N PHE A 83 6.89 -6.88 -3.93
CA PHE A 83 5.82 -5.89 -3.94
C PHE A 83 5.75 -5.13 -2.61
N ALA A 84 5.88 -5.83 -1.48
CA ALA A 84 5.81 -5.21 -0.16
C ALA A 84 6.87 -4.12 0.05
N ALA A 85 8.04 -4.28 -0.57
CA ALA A 85 9.11 -3.29 -0.50
C ALA A 85 8.91 -2.08 -1.43
N ARG A 86 7.97 -2.13 -2.38
CA ARG A 86 7.87 -1.14 -3.47
C ARG A 86 6.51 -0.48 -3.61
N ILE A 87 5.45 -1.18 -3.27
CA ILE A 87 4.08 -0.66 -3.44
C ILE A 87 3.79 0.40 -2.37
N PRO A 88 3.44 1.63 -2.74
CA PRO A 88 3.16 2.72 -1.83
C PRO A 88 1.74 2.58 -1.23
N ALA A 89 1.52 1.54 -0.44
CA ALA A 89 0.26 1.27 0.24
C ALA A 89 0.50 0.84 1.69
N SER A 90 -0.34 1.28 2.60
CA SER A 90 -0.25 0.94 4.03
C SER A 90 -0.65 -0.51 4.32
N ARG A 91 -1.42 -1.14 3.43
CA ARG A 91 -1.89 -2.53 3.55
C ARG A 91 -1.66 -3.26 2.25
N ILE A 92 -0.97 -4.37 2.34
CA ILE A 92 -0.80 -5.30 1.22
C ILE A 92 -1.51 -6.60 1.58
N MET A 93 -2.60 -6.85 0.88
CA MET A 93 -3.43 -8.04 1.07
C MET A 93 -2.94 -9.15 0.16
N VAL A 94 -2.69 -10.32 0.72
CA VAL A 94 -2.20 -11.48 -0.03
C VAL A 94 -3.27 -12.57 0.00
N ASN A 95 -3.69 -13.02 -1.18
CA ASN A 95 -4.65 -14.11 -1.37
C ASN A 95 -5.98 -13.93 -0.64
N THR A 96 -6.43 -12.69 -0.50
CA THR A 96 -7.73 -12.34 0.09
C THR A 96 -8.35 -11.17 -0.68
N PRO A 97 -9.69 -11.04 -0.73
CA PRO A 97 -10.33 -9.88 -1.33
C PRO A 97 -9.93 -8.59 -0.63
N SER A 98 -9.65 -7.53 -1.40
CA SER A 98 -9.17 -6.25 -0.89
C SER A 98 -10.05 -5.66 0.22
N ALA A 99 -11.36 -5.59 -0.02
CA ALA A 99 -12.30 -5.01 0.94
C ALA A 99 -12.38 -5.82 2.24
N LEU A 100 -12.57 -7.14 2.15
CA LEU A 100 -12.69 -8.00 3.33
C LEU A 100 -11.37 -8.10 4.10
N GLY A 101 -10.25 -8.21 3.37
CA GLY A 101 -8.93 -8.23 3.97
C GLY A 101 -8.60 -6.93 4.68
N GLY A 102 -8.81 -5.80 4.01
CA GLY A 102 -8.50 -4.46 4.51
C GLY A 102 -9.25 -4.09 5.79
N ILE A 103 -10.54 -4.45 5.88
CA ILE A 103 -11.34 -4.19 7.10
C ILE A 103 -11.10 -5.19 8.24
N GLY A 104 -10.20 -6.16 8.07
CA GLY A 104 -9.89 -7.17 9.08
C GLY A 104 -10.86 -8.35 9.13
N ALA A 105 -11.80 -8.49 8.18
CA ALA A 105 -12.78 -9.58 8.20
C ALA A 105 -12.19 -10.94 7.80
N SER A 106 -11.16 -10.96 6.96
CA SER A 106 -10.49 -12.18 6.49
C SER A 106 -8.98 -12.22 6.80
N THR A 107 -8.52 -11.30 7.64
CA THR A 107 -7.13 -11.19 8.07
C THR A 107 -7.06 -11.00 9.58
N GLY A 108 -5.84 -11.04 10.15
CA GLY A 108 -5.61 -10.76 11.56
C GLY A 108 -5.54 -9.28 11.94
N MET A 109 -5.90 -8.37 11.03
CA MET A 109 -5.92 -6.93 11.32
C MET A 109 -7.10 -6.56 12.21
N LEU A 110 -6.97 -5.46 12.94
CA LEU A 110 -8.06 -4.92 13.76
C LEU A 110 -9.28 -4.63 12.89
N PRO A 111 -10.46 -5.15 13.23
CA PRO A 111 -11.68 -4.87 12.47
C PRO A 111 -12.04 -3.39 12.53
N ALA A 112 -12.09 -2.73 11.37
CA ALA A 112 -12.48 -1.34 11.24
C ALA A 112 -12.98 -1.02 9.83
N LEU A 113 -13.88 -0.05 9.73
CA LEU A 113 -14.30 0.52 8.44
C LEU A 113 -13.53 1.81 8.10
N THR A 114 -12.85 2.39 9.08
CA THR A 114 -11.97 3.55 8.88
C THR A 114 -10.53 3.06 8.79
N LEU A 115 -9.91 3.27 7.64
CA LEU A 115 -8.59 2.76 7.31
C LEU A 115 -7.64 3.94 7.07
N GLY A 116 -6.57 4.03 7.86
CA GLY A 116 -5.53 5.03 7.65
C GLY A 116 -4.72 4.74 6.39
N CYS A 117 -4.26 5.77 5.70
CA CYS A 117 -3.44 5.67 4.49
C CYS A 117 -1.94 5.93 4.76
N GLY A 118 -1.56 6.16 6.02
CA GLY A 118 -0.20 6.48 6.42
C GLY A 118 0.26 7.86 5.94
N ALA A 119 1.50 8.20 6.23
CA ALA A 119 2.09 9.48 5.81
C ALA A 119 2.09 9.64 4.28
N ILE A 120 2.34 8.57 3.55
CA ILE A 120 2.35 8.55 2.08
C ILE A 120 0.99 8.92 1.48
N GLY A 121 -0.11 8.58 2.15
CA GLY A 121 -1.47 8.98 1.77
C GLY A 121 -1.99 10.24 2.48
N GLY A 122 -1.12 10.98 3.17
CA GLY A 122 -1.48 12.19 3.92
C GLY A 122 -2.30 11.94 5.20
N SER A 123 -2.26 10.73 5.73
CA SER A 123 -2.98 10.33 6.94
C SER A 123 -2.08 10.34 8.18
N ALA A 124 -2.69 10.56 9.36
CA ALA A 124 -1.98 10.51 10.64
C ALA A 124 -1.61 9.08 11.09
N THR A 125 -2.25 8.06 10.54
CA THR A 125 -1.97 6.64 10.84
C THR A 125 -2.08 5.79 9.59
N SER A 126 -1.31 4.70 9.56
CA SER A 126 -1.41 3.64 8.56
C SER A 126 -2.29 2.46 9.01
N GLU A 127 -2.78 2.50 10.25
CA GLU A 127 -3.51 1.39 10.86
C GLU A 127 -5.01 1.44 10.57
N ASN A 128 -5.68 0.34 10.87
CA ASN A 128 -7.13 0.30 10.99
C ASN A 128 -7.53 1.08 12.25
N VAL A 129 -8.36 2.09 12.09
CA VAL A 129 -8.70 3.00 13.19
C VAL A 129 -9.68 2.33 14.14
N GLY A 130 -9.25 2.15 15.37
CA GLY A 130 -10.04 1.57 16.45
C GLY A 130 -10.08 2.47 17.69
N PRO A 131 -10.70 2.01 18.79
CA PRO A 131 -10.84 2.80 20.03
C PRO A 131 -9.52 3.33 20.58
N GLN A 132 -8.42 2.60 20.39
CA GLN A 132 -7.07 3.00 20.84
C GLN A 132 -6.59 4.32 20.20
N HIS A 133 -7.13 4.70 19.05
CA HIS A 133 -6.78 5.96 18.37
C HIS A 133 -7.57 7.16 18.93
N LEU A 134 -8.58 6.91 19.77
CA LEU A 134 -9.47 7.92 20.36
C LEU A 134 -9.18 8.17 21.84
N ILE A 135 -8.30 7.38 22.46
CA ILE A 135 -7.93 7.53 23.87
C ILE A 135 -6.67 8.36 24.01
N ASN A 136 -6.60 9.14 25.08
CA ASN A 136 -5.40 9.86 25.46
C ASN A 136 -4.49 8.96 26.29
N VAL A 137 -3.42 8.46 25.69
CA VAL A 137 -2.42 7.62 26.36
C VAL A 137 -1.44 8.51 27.11
N ARG A 138 -1.23 8.22 28.40
CA ARG A 138 -0.17 8.81 29.21
C ARG A 138 0.91 7.79 29.46
N VAL A 139 2.14 8.20 29.27
CA VAL A 139 3.31 7.38 29.53
C VAL A 139 4.01 7.92 30.75
N VAL A 140 4.31 7.04 31.71
CA VAL A 140 5.20 7.29 32.83
C VAL A 140 6.48 6.52 32.54
N ALA A 141 7.62 7.23 32.46
CA ALA A 141 8.91 6.62 32.18
C ALA A 141 9.88 6.99 33.30
N GLU A 142 10.56 5.98 33.83
CA GLU A 142 11.65 6.15 34.80
C GLU A 142 13.00 6.09 34.10
N GLY A 143 13.97 6.84 34.63
CA GLY A 143 15.35 6.79 34.14
C GLY A 143 15.96 5.42 34.42
N LEU A 144 16.51 4.80 33.38
CA LEU A 144 17.18 3.49 33.48
C LEU A 144 18.71 3.60 33.43
N LEU A 145 19.23 4.70 32.88
CA LEU A 145 20.66 4.92 32.68
C LEU A 145 21.07 6.30 33.20
N GLU A 146 22.17 6.35 33.88
CA GLU A 146 22.81 7.61 34.28
C GLU A 146 23.58 8.24 33.10
N MET A 147 23.77 9.57 33.16
CA MET A 147 24.41 10.31 32.06
C MET A 147 25.82 9.82 31.76
N ASP A 148 26.56 9.36 32.76
CA ASP A 148 27.92 8.83 32.58
C ASP A 148 27.94 7.48 31.86
N GLU A 149 26.91 6.65 32.06
CA GLU A 149 26.73 5.40 31.32
C GLU A 149 26.32 5.68 29.85
N ILE A 150 25.45 6.64 29.63
CA ILE A 150 25.04 7.06 28.29
C ILE A 150 26.26 7.57 27.51
N ARG A 151 27.11 8.41 28.14
CA ARG A 151 28.32 8.93 27.51
C ARG A 151 29.31 7.82 27.17
N LYS A 152 29.58 6.90 28.07
CA LYS A 152 30.48 5.76 27.84
C LYS A 152 29.97 4.87 26.69
N ASN A 153 28.69 4.59 26.67
CA ASN A 153 28.08 3.79 25.61
C ASN A 153 28.15 4.49 24.24
N THR A 154 27.95 5.80 24.21
CA THR A 154 28.04 6.61 22.97
C THR A 154 29.50 6.68 22.49
N GLU A 155 30.46 6.90 23.36
CA GLU A 155 31.88 6.90 23.01
C GLU A 155 32.33 5.54 22.46
N ALA A 156 31.85 4.43 23.06
CA ALA A 156 32.14 3.08 22.59
C ALA A 156 31.52 2.82 21.19
N LEU A 157 30.30 3.33 20.91
CA LEU A 157 29.67 3.23 19.60
C LEU A 157 30.40 4.06 18.54
N ILE A 158 30.88 5.26 18.89
CA ILE A 158 31.61 6.13 17.97
C ILE A 158 33.02 5.57 17.73
N ALA A 159 33.66 4.98 18.75
CA ALA A 159 34.99 4.38 18.66
C ALA A 159 34.96 3.00 17.94
N ALA A 160 33.81 2.35 17.84
CA ALA A 160 33.69 1.11 17.07
C ALA A 160 34.03 1.40 15.60
N PRO A 161 34.95 0.63 14.97
CA PRO A 161 35.25 0.83 13.56
C PRO A 161 33.93 0.62 12.80
N CYS A 162 33.50 1.66 12.13
CA CYS A 162 32.38 1.56 11.18
C CYS A 162 32.71 0.39 10.26
N CYS A 163 31.81 -0.59 10.16
CA CYS A 163 32.02 -1.79 9.38
C CYS A 163 32.49 -1.41 7.97
N THR A 164 33.79 -1.38 7.76
CA THR A 164 34.40 -1.20 6.47
C THR A 164 34.14 -2.48 5.69
N GLY A 165 33.04 -2.56 4.96
CA GLY A 165 32.78 -3.76 4.15
C GLY A 165 31.40 -3.95 3.57
N SER A 166 30.40 -3.15 3.86
CA SER A 166 29.24 -3.06 2.97
C SER A 166 29.36 -1.77 2.20
N LYS A 167 29.54 -1.86 0.87
CA LYS A 167 29.21 -0.72 0.01
C LYS A 167 27.84 -0.26 0.47
N ALA A 168 27.74 1.01 0.86
CA ALA A 168 26.44 1.64 1.04
C ALA A 168 25.66 1.28 -0.22
N ALA A 169 24.61 0.51 -0.07
CA ALA A 169 23.64 0.40 -1.14
C ALA A 169 23.23 1.84 -1.41
N ASP A 170 23.43 2.31 -2.64
CA ASP A 170 22.94 3.60 -3.07
C ASP A 170 21.47 3.65 -2.68
N ILE A 171 21.19 4.33 -1.59
CA ILE A 171 19.82 4.65 -1.22
C ILE A 171 19.44 5.72 -2.24
N ASP A 172 18.66 5.32 -3.21
CA ASP A 172 18.06 6.23 -4.17
C ASP A 172 17.13 7.17 -3.39
N VAL A 173 17.64 8.37 -3.11
CA VAL A 173 16.94 9.39 -2.31
C VAL A 173 15.71 9.90 -3.06
N ASP A 174 15.63 9.68 -4.38
CA ASP A 174 14.49 10.06 -5.22
C ASP A 174 13.27 9.14 -5.00
N MET A 175 13.41 8.05 -4.24
CA MET A 175 12.30 7.18 -3.82
C MET A 175 11.65 7.58 -2.49
N LEU A 176 12.09 8.66 -1.85
CA LEU A 176 11.57 9.13 -0.56
C LEU A 176 10.76 10.43 -0.66
N VAL A 177 10.42 10.88 -1.87
CA VAL A 177 9.57 12.07 -2.09
C VAL A 177 8.26 11.68 -2.74
#